data_ce0cb109777522f9cac7773145e9192c
#
_entry.id   ce0cb109777522f9cac7773145e9192c
#
_cell.length_a   1.000
_cell.length_b   1.000
_cell.length_c   1.000
_cell.angle_alpha   90.00
_cell.angle_beta   90.00
_cell.angle_gamma   90.00
#
_symmetry.space_group_name_H-M   'P 1'
#
loop_
_entity.id
_entity.type
_entity.pdbx_description
1 polymer ?
#
loop_
_entity_poly.entity_id
_entity_poly.type
_entity_poly.pdbx_seq_one_letter_code
_entity_poly.pdbx_strand_id
1 'polypeptide(L)'
;QKEEFKEAEGDPYIKSRIRSLQQEMSRRRMMAEVPKADVIVTNPTHLSIALRYDRQTMDSPQVVAKGADHLAMRIREIATENRIPLVENKPIARVLYKVEIGQPVPEEMFKAVAEILAYVYGLPGRN
;
A
#
# COMPACT_ATOMS: atom_id res chain seq x y z
N GLN A 1 17.96 -37.66 -9.95
CA GLN A 1 17.36 -36.37 -10.23
C GLN A 1 16.28 -36.01 -9.23
N LYS A 2 15.41 -36.94 -8.89
CA LYS A 2 14.36 -36.69 -7.89
C LYS A 2 14.95 -36.42 -6.51
N GLU A 3 16.04 -37.08 -6.16
CA GLU A 3 16.70 -36.87 -4.87
C GLU A 3 17.38 -35.52 -4.80
N GLU A 4 18.06 -35.11 -5.88
CA GLU A 4 18.68 -33.78 -5.95
C GLU A 4 17.64 -32.68 -5.83
N PHE A 5 16.49 -32.84 -6.48
CA PHE A 5 15.39 -31.85 -6.40
C PHE A 5 14.84 -31.77 -4.99
N LYS A 6 14.66 -32.90 -4.32
CA LYS A 6 14.18 -32.92 -2.94
C LYS A 6 15.19 -32.29 -1.98
N GLU A 7 16.48 -32.56 -2.19
CA GLU A 7 17.52 -31.96 -1.38
C GLU A 7 17.55 -30.45 -1.54
N ALA A 8 17.42 -29.95 -2.79
CA ALA A 8 17.35 -28.52 -3.07
C ALA A 8 16.13 -27.87 -2.40
N GLU A 9 14.96 -28.53 -2.47
CA GLU A 9 13.76 -28.04 -1.82
C GLU A 9 13.89 -28.03 -0.29
N GLY A 10 14.60 -29.04 0.26
CA GLY A 10 14.80 -29.17 1.68
C GLY A 10 15.89 -28.27 2.25
N ASP A 11 16.73 -27.69 1.38
CA ASP A 11 17.83 -26.84 1.81
C ASP A 11 17.33 -25.51 2.39
N PRO A 12 17.66 -25.23 3.67
CA PRO A 12 17.21 -23.96 4.29
C PRO A 12 17.67 -22.71 3.54
N TYR A 13 18.86 -22.76 2.95
CA TYR A 13 19.38 -21.63 2.17
C TYR A 13 18.51 -21.37 0.93
N ILE A 14 18.17 -22.44 0.21
CA ILE A 14 17.34 -22.32 -1.00
C ILE A 14 15.92 -21.86 -0.65
N LYS A 15 15.35 -22.41 0.42
CA LYS A 15 14.03 -21.98 0.89
C LYS A 15 14.02 -20.50 1.26
N SER A 16 15.06 -20.07 1.97
CA SER A 16 15.22 -18.67 2.37
C SER A 16 15.37 -17.77 1.14
N ARG A 17 16.14 -18.21 0.14
CA ARG A 17 16.34 -17.44 -1.09
C ARG A 17 15.03 -17.29 -1.87
N ILE A 18 14.27 -18.38 -1.99
CA ILE A 18 12.97 -18.35 -2.67
C ILE A 18 12.03 -17.40 -1.96
N ARG A 19 11.96 -17.45 -0.63
CA ARG A 19 11.11 -16.56 0.17
C ARG A 19 11.49 -15.10 -0.04
N SER A 20 12.80 -14.80 -0.04
CA SER A 20 13.28 -13.44 -0.27
C SER A 20 12.89 -12.93 -1.65
N LEU A 21 13.02 -13.77 -2.67
CA LEU A 21 12.61 -13.39 -4.03
C LEU A 21 11.12 -13.15 -4.12
N GLN A 22 10.31 -13.97 -3.47
CA GLN A 22 8.86 -13.81 -3.46
C GLN A 22 8.46 -12.51 -2.76
N GLN A 23 9.10 -12.18 -1.66
CA GLN A 23 8.87 -10.93 -0.93
C GLN A 23 9.25 -9.72 -1.78
N GLU A 24 10.37 -9.80 -2.49
CA GLU A 24 10.80 -8.72 -3.37
C GLU A 24 9.81 -8.50 -4.52
N MET A 25 9.35 -9.58 -5.13
CA MET A 25 8.37 -9.51 -6.22
C MET A 25 7.04 -8.93 -5.73
N SER A 26 6.58 -9.35 -4.54
CA SER A 26 5.37 -8.80 -3.92
C SER A 26 5.52 -7.32 -3.67
N ARG A 27 6.66 -6.88 -3.16
CA ARG A 27 6.94 -5.48 -2.89
C ARG A 27 6.91 -4.67 -4.18
N ARG A 28 7.52 -5.18 -5.25
CA ARG A 28 7.51 -4.50 -6.55
C ARG A 28 6.10 -4.34 -7.10
N ARG A 29 5.27 -5.38 -6.98
CA ARG A 29 3.87 -5.31 -7.43
C ARG A 29 3.09 -4.28 -6.63
N MET A 30 3.30 -4.24 -5.31
CA MET A 30 2.68 -3.27 -4.44
C MET A 30 3.08 -1.85 -4.82
N MET A 31 4.37 -1.60 -4.98
CA MET A 31 4.88 -0.27 -5.30
C MET A 31 4.41 0.21 -6.68
N ALA A 32 4.15 -0.71 -7.60
CA ALA A 32 3.61 -0.37 -8.92
C ALA A 32 2.17 0.16 -8.83
N GLU A 33 1.47 -0.12 -7.73
CA GLU A 33 0.10 0.37 -7.51
C GLU A 33 0.06 1.79 -6.94
N VAL A 34 1.15 2.27 -6.36
CA VAL A 34 1.19 3.61 -5.75
C VAL A 34 0.81 4.72 -6.74
N PRO A 35 1.29 4.72 -7.99
CA PRO A 35 0.91 5.76 -8.95
C PRO A 35 -0.58 5.79 -9.29
N LYS A 36 -1.33 4.74 -8.97
CA LYS A 36 -2.76 4.65 -9.23
C LYS A 36 -3.60 5.07 -8.03
N ALA A 37 -2.98 5.41 -6.91
CA ALA A 37 -3.68 5.79 -5.70
C ALA A 37 -4.30 7.18 -5.83
N ASP A 38 -5.35 7.43 -5.06
CA ASP A 38 -6.00 8.72 -4.98
C ASP A 38 -5.39 9.60 -3.89
N VAL A 39 -4.85 8.97 -2.87
CA VAL A 39 -4.27 9.67 -1.72
C VAL A 39 -3.33 8.74 -0.98
N ILE A 40 -2.33 9.34 -0.33
CA ILE A 40 -1.49 8.63 0.63
C ILE A 40 -1.80 9.22 2.01
N VAL A 41 -2.26 8.36 2.92
CA VAL A 41 -2.49 8.77 4.31
C VAL A 41 -1.20 8.49 5.08
N THR A 42 -0.71 9.48 5.79
CA THR A 42 0.60 9.36 6.45
C THR A 42 0.52 9.57 7.96
N ASN A 43 1.35 8.81 8.65
CA ASN A 43 1.87 9.16 9.97
C ASN A 43 3.31 9.58 9.67
N PRO A 44 3.62 10.88 9.72
CA PRO A 44 4.88 11.38 9.13
C PRO A 44 6.09 10.62 9.59
N THR A 45 6.95 10.28 8.64
CA THR A 45 8.16 9.48 8.72
C THR A 45 7.97 8.02 9.09
N HIS A 46 6.85 7.62 9.69
CA HIS A 46 6.66 6.24 10.14
C HIS A 46 5.80 5.38 9.24
N LEU A 47 4.67 5.91 8.77
CA LEU A 47 3.71 5.11 7.98
C LEU A 47 3.23 5.86 6.75
N SER A 48 3.04 5.12 5.66
CA SER A 48 2.38 5.60 4.46
C SER A 48 1.43 4.52 3.97
N ILE A 49 0.17 4.89 3.73
CA ILE A 49 -0.85 3.97 3.23
C ILE A 49 -1.49 4.58 1.99
N ALA A 50 -1.41 3.87 0.86
CA ALA A 50 -1.98 4.30 -0.40
C ALA A 50 -3.40 3.78 -0.51
N LEU A 51 -4.34 4.69 -0.73
CA LEU A 51 -5.75 4.36 -0.91
C LEU A 51 -6.18 4.64 -2.33
N ARG A 52 -7.01 3.75 -2.87
CA ARG A 52 -7.61 3.92 -4.19
C ARG A 52 -9.11 3.74 -4.09
N TYR A 53 -9.85 4.59 -4.80
CA TYR A 53 -11.30 4.46 -4.87
C TYR A 53 -11.78 4.89 -6.24
N ASP A 54 -12.55 4.02 -6.90
CA ASP A 54 -13.24 4.30 -8.15
C ASP A 54 -14.73 4.06 -7.92
N ARG A 55 -15.51 5.13 -7.94
CA ARG A 55 -16.95 5.08 -7.65
C ARG A 55 -17.72 4.16 -8.60
N GLN A 56 -17.22 3.95 -9.81
CA GLN A 56 -17.91 3.15 -10.82
C GLN A 56 -17.66 1.65 -10.68
N THR A 57 -16.49 1.27 -10.13
CA THR A 57 -16.08 -0.13 -10.11
C THR A 57 -15.85 -0.70 -8.71
N MET A 58 -15.84 0.17 -7.69
CA MET A 58 -15.49 -0.25 -6.32
C MET A 58 -16.57 0.18 -5.35
N ASP A 59 -16.96 -0.74 -4.46
CA ASP A 59 -17.95 -0.46 -3.43
C ASP A 59 -17.39 0.42 -2.31
N SER A 60 -16.10 0.32 -2.06
CA SER A 60 -15.42 1.08 -1.00
C SER A 60 -13.96 1.30 -1.36
N PRO A 61 -13.30 2.29 -0.74
CA PRO A 61 -11.86 2.48 -0.92
C PRO A 61 -11.08 1.26 -0.47
N GLN A 62 -9.96 1.02 -1.15
CA GLN A 62 -9.07 -0.12 -0.86
C GLN A 62 -7.67 0.35 -0.53
N VAL A 63 -7.00 -0.41 0.34
CA VAL A 63 -5.58 -0.22 0.61
C VAL A 63 -4.81 -0.94 -0.49
N VAL A 64 -4.11 -0.19 -1.34
CA VAL A 64 -3.36 -0.79 -2.46
C VAL A 64 -1.86 -0.87 -2.21
N ALA A 65 -1.36 -0.11 -1.24
CA ALA A 65 0.04 -0.19 -0.82
C ALA A 65 0.16 0.34 0.59
N LYS A 66 1.16 -0.12 1.31
CA LYS A 66 1.46 0.39 2.65
C LYS A 66 2.91 0.10 2.99
N GLY A 67 3.47 0.93 3.86
CA GLY A 67 4.84 0.72 4.30
C GLY A 67 5.16 1.49 5.55
N ALA A 68 6.21 1.04 6.23
CA ALA A 68 6.75 1.67 7.41
C ALA A 68 8.18 2.13 7.14
N ASP A 69 8.58 3.20 7.80
CA ASP A 69 9.93 3.74 7.80
C ASP A 69 10.50 3.94 6.39
N HIS A 70 11.51 3.18 5.98
CA HIS A 70 12.14 3.33 4.66
C HIS A 70 11.13 3.14 3.53
N LEU A 71 10.28 2.12 3.64
CA LEU A 71 9.26 1.85 2.63
C LEU A 71 8.20 2.95 2.60
N ALA A 72 7.84 3.49 3.77
CA ALA A 72 6.93 4.64 3.84
C ALA A 72 7.49 5.84 3.10
N MET A 73 8.78 6.11 3.27
CA MET A 73 9.47 7.18 2.56
C MET A 73 9.42 6.95 1.05
N ARG A 74 9.69 5.72 0.61
CA ARG A 74 9.67 5.39 -0.81
C ARG A 74 8.28 5.58 -1.41
N ILE A 75 7.23 5.20 -0.69
CA ILE A 75 5.85 5.43 -1.13
C ILE A 75 5.58 6.93 -1.30
N ARG A 76 6.02 7.75 -0.35
CA ARG A 76 5.84 9.21 -0.45
C ARG A 76 6.57 9.79 -1.65
N GLU A 77 7.79 9.32 -1.93
CA GLU A 77 8.55 9.77 -3.09
C GLU A 77 7.80 9.48 -4.39
N ILE A 78 7.32 8.25 -4.56
CA ILE A 78 6.57 7.86 -5.76
C ILE A 78 5.29 8.67 -5.87
N ALA A 79 4.59 8.86 -4.76
CA ALA A 79 3.36 9.66 -4.75
C ALA A 79 3.63 11.09 -5.20
N THR A 80 4.68 11.69 -4.68
CA THR A 80 5.06 13.06 -5.03
C THR A 80 5.40 13.18 -6.52
N GLU A 81 6.15 12.22 -7.04
CA GLU A 81 6.49 12.18 -8.47
C GLU A 81 5.25 12.07 -9.36
N ASN A 82 4.19 11.43 -8.87
CA ASN A 82 2.95 11.22 -9.62
C ASN A 82 1.83 12.17 -9.20
N ARG A 83 2.17 13.20 -8.43
CA ARG A 83 1.21 14.24 -7.99
C ARG A 83 0.04 13.70 -7.19
N ILE A 84 0.29 12.66 -6.41
CA ILE A 84 -0.73 12.10 -5.53
C ILE A 84 -0.65 12.83 -4.19
N PRO A 85 -1.79 13.35 -3.70
CA PRO A 85 -1.78 14.11 -2.45
C PRO A 85 -1.38 13.26 -1.25
N LEU A 86 -0.67 13.89 -0.33
CA LEU A 86 -0.32 13.29 0.96
C LEU A 86 -1.19 13.97 2.02
N VAL A 87 -1.87 13.17 2.83
CA VAL A 87 -2.71 13.68 3.91
C VAL A 87 -2.22 13.09 5.23
N GLU A 88 -1.78 13.95 6.11
CA GLU A 88 -1.32 13.51 7.42
C GLU A 88 -2.50 13.23 8.33
N ASN A 89 -2.59 12.03 8.84
CA ASN A 89 -3.57 11.66 9.85
C ASN A 89 -3.05 10.44 10.61
N LYS A 90 -2.43 10.71 11.75
CA LYS A 90 -1.77 9.66 12.52
C LYS A 90 -2.71 8.54 12.98
N PRO A 91 -3.86 8.83 13.59
CA PRO A 91 -4.75 7.76 14.04
C PRO A 91 -5.27 6.89 12.89
N ILE A 92 -5.67 7.52 11.78
CA ILE A 92 -6.20 6.79 10.63
C ILE A 92 -5.10 5.96 9.99
N ALA A 93 -3.90 6.51 9.83
CA ALA A 93 -2.77 5.78 9.27
C ALA A 93 -2.48 4.50 10.07
N ARG A 94 -2.53 4.58 11.40
CA ARG A 94 -2.28 3.41 12.25
C ARG A 94 -3.31 2.31 12.03
N VAL A 95 -4.59 2.67 11.92
CA VAL A 95 -5.65 1.70 11.70
C VAL A 95 -5.52 1.08 10.30
N LEU A 96 -5.33 1.92 9.29
CA LEU A 96 -5.23 1.47 7.90
C LEU A 96 -4.01 0.59 7.66
N TYR A 97 -2.92 0.82 8.39
CA TYR A 97 -1.73 0.00 8.24
C TYR A 97 -1.98 -1.47 8.55
N LYS A 98 -2.99 -1.77 9.37
CA LYS A 98 -3.36 -3.14 9.73
C LYS A 98 -4.21 -3.84 8.66
N VAL A 99 -4.69 -3.09 7.68
CA VAL A 99 -5.51 -3.65 6.61
C VAL A 99 -4.62 -4.37 5.60
N GLU A 100 -5.02 -5.56 5.20
CA GLU A 100 -4.30 -6.32 4.17
C GLU A 100 -4.36 -5.61 2.82
N ILE A 101 -3.26 -5.65 2.07
CA ILE A 101 -3.20 -5.05 0.74
C ILE A 101 -4.26 -5.69 -0.17
N GLY A 102 -5.00 -4.86 -0.89
CA GLY A 102 -6.09 -5.29 -1.76
C GLY A 102 -7.44 -5.37 -1.07
N GLN A 103 -7.48 -5.19 0.25
CA GLN A 103 -8.72 -5.26 1.01
C GLN A 103 -9.35 -3.89 1.19
N PRO A 104 -10.68 -3.84 1.33
CA PRO A 104 -11.37 -2.59 1.56
C PRO A 104 -11.06 -2.01 2.95
N VAL A 105 -11.18 -0.71 3.04
CA VAL A 105 -11.09 0.00 4.32
C VAL A 105 -12.19 -0.52 5.26
N PRO A 106 -11.89 -0.73 6.56
CA PRO A 106 -12.90 -1.17 7.51
C PRO A 106 -14.09 -0.22 7.61
N GLU A 107 -15.26 -0.78 7.83
CA GLU A 107 -16.51 -0.02 7.90
C GLU A 107 -16.44 1.15 8.87
N GLU A 108 -15.84 0.94 10.04
CA GLU A 108 -15.70 1.98 11.06
C GLU A 108 -14.84 3.16 10.60
N MET A 109 -14.07 2.99 9.51
CA MET A 109 -13.25 4.05 8.94
C MET A 109 -13.90 4.73 7.73
N PHE A 110 -15.06 4.27 7.27
CA PHE A 110 -15.69 4.79 6.04
C PHE A 110 -15.88 6.30 6.09
N LYS A 111 -16.42 6.82 7.18
CA LYS A 111 -16.68 8.25 7.29
C LYS A 111 -15.38 9.07 7.23
N ALA A 112 -14.39 8.64 7.99
CA ALA A 112 -13.10 9.34 8.05
C ALA A 112 -12.39 9.31 6.70
N VAL A 113 -12.39 8.17 6.02
CA VAL A 113 -11.75 8.02 4.71
C VAL A 113 -12.54 8.82 3.66
N ALA A 114 -13.86 8.81 3.72
CA ALA A 114 -14.68 9.60 2.81
C ALA A 114 -14.37 11.09 2.94
N GLU A 115 -14.16 11.58 4.14
CA GLU A 115 -13.79 12.98 4.37
C GLU A 115 -12.42 13.30 3.76
N ILE A 116 -11.46 12.38 3.90
CA ILE A 116 -10.14 12.54 3.28
C ILE A 116 -10.25 12.61 1.77
N LEU A 117 -11.02 11.69 1.16
CA LEU A 117 -11.19 11.65 -0.28
C LEU A 117 -11.92 12.89 -0.80
N ALA A 118 -12.93 13.37 -0.07
CA ALA A 118 -13.64 14.59 -0.43
C ALA A 118 -12.69 15.79 -0.43
N TYR A 119 -11.83 15.88 0.57
CA TYR A 119 -10.82 16.93 0.64
C TYR A 119 -9.87 16.84 -0.57
N VAL A 120 -9.40 15.65 -0.88
CA VAL A 120 -8.47 15.43 -1.99
C VAL A 120 -9.09 15.83 -3.32
N TYR A 121 -10.32 15.42 -3.57
CA TYR A 121 -11.00 15.75 -4.83
C TYR A 121 -11.32 17.23 -4.96
N GLY A 122 -11.34 17.98 -3.86
CA GLY A 122 -11.51 19.42 -3.87
C GLY A 122 -10.23 20.20 -4.12
N LEU A 123 -9.07 19.53 -4.18
CA LEU A 123 -7.80 20.20 -4.43
C LEU A 123 -7.67 20.63 -5.89
N PRO A 124 -6.97 21.75 -6.17
CA PRO A 124 -6.74 22.20 -7.55
C PRO A 124 -6.05 21.12 -8.38
N GLY A 125 -6.54 20.90 -9.60
CA GLY A 125 -5.98 19.93 -10.52
C GLY A 125 -6.44 18.49 -10.27
N ARG A 126 -7.40 18.28 -9.35
CA ARG A 126 -7.96 16.95 -9.03
C ARG A 126 -9.43 16.93 -9.40
N ASN A 127 -9.78 16.08 -10.33
CA ASN A 127 -11.17 15.90 -10.76
C ASN A 127 -11.57 14.44 -10.73
#